data_0112e5f6f61b05aceb1309d9cdb74ce8
#
_entry.id   0112e5f6f61b05aceb1309d9cdb74ce8
#
_cell.length_a   1.000
_cell.length_b   1.000
_cell.length_c   1.000
_cell.angle_alpha   90.00
_cell.angle_beta   90.00
_cell.angle_gamma   90.00
#
_symmetry.space_group_name_H-M   'P 1'
#
loop_
_entity.id
_entity.type
_entity.pdbx_description
1 polymer ?
#
loop_
_entity_poly.entity_id
_entity_poly.type
_entity_poly.pdbx_seq_one_letter_code
_entity_poly.pdbx_strand_id
1 'polypeptide(L)'
;MKTSLGLLEVSGLALAIGAADVMAKAASVTLSGIEKTNGSGWMLIRLTGDVASVQAAISTGAAFAQLHQGLVSSAPPAPPPAPPPP
;
A
#
# COMPACT_ATOMS: atom_id res chain seq x y z
N MET A 1 16.95 -10.50 -6.74
CA MET A 1 16.18 -9.25 -6.79
C MET A 1 15.73 -8.88 -5.38
N LYS A 2 15.93 -7.65 -4.96
CA LYS A 2 15.55 -7.22 -3.62
C LYS A 2 14.06 -6.95 -3.55
N THR A 3 13.45 -7.44 -2.48
CA THR A 3 12.05 -7.15 -2.19
C THR A 3 11.95 -5.83 -1.45
N SER A 4 11.01 -5.00 -1.87
CA SER A 4 10.70 -3.74 -1.20
C SER A 4 9.30 -3.78 -0.65
N LEU A 5 9.09 -3.04 0.44
CA LEU A 5 7.78 -2.89 1.09
C LEU A 5 7.21 -1.53 0.72
N GLY A 6 5.96 -1.51 0.29
CA GLY A 6 5.22 -0.29 0.07
C GLY A 6 4.01 -0.22 1.00
N LEU A 7 3.69 0.98 1.45
CA LEU A 7 2.58 1.22 2.36
C LEU A 7 1.70 2.34 1.81
N LEU A 8 0.39 2.14 1.88
CA LEU A 8 -0.58 3.16 1.52
C LEU A 8 -1.68 3.15 2.57
N GLU A 9 -1.93 4.28 3.19
CA GLU A 9 -2.99 4.42 4.19
C GLU A 9 -4.12 5.25 3.62
N VAL A 10 -5.32 4.71 3.67
CA VAL A 10 -6.50 5.36 3.10
C VAL A 10 -7.64 5.34 4.12
N SER A 11 -8.62 6.20 3.90
CA SER A 11 -9.80 6.30 4.74
C SER A 11 -10.88 5.36 4.23
N GLY A 12 -11.21 4.35 5.03
CA GLY A 12 -12.33 3.47 4.76
C GLY A 12 -11.97 2.19 4.02
N LEU A 13 -12.71 1.12 4.34
CA LEU A 13 -12.47 -0.21 3.77
C LEU A 13 -12.76 -0.26 2.27
N ALA A 14 -13.85 0.37 1.83
CA ALA A 14 -14.22 0.36 0.42
C ALA A 14 -13.13 0.99 -0.45
N LEU A 15 -12.57 2.11 0.01
CA LEU A 15 -11.48 2.77 -0.71
C LEU A 15 -10.20 1.93 -0.68
N ALA A 16 -9.95 1.25 0.44
CA ALA A 16 -8.78 0.36 0.56
C ALA A 16 -8.86 -0.78 -0.45
N ILE A 17 -10.03 -1.38 -0.62
CA ILE A 17 -10.22 -2.46 -1.59
C ILE A 17 -10.03 -1.93 -3.01
N GLY A 18 -10.61 -0.79 -3.34
CA GLY A 18 -10.44 -0.16 -4.64
C GLY A 18 -8.99 0.19 -4.95
N ALA A 19 -8.29 0.79 -3.99
CA ALA A 19 -6.88 1.13 -4.15
C ALA A 19 -6.01 -0.11 -4.32
N ALA A 20 -6.26 -1.15 -3.53
CA ALA A 20 -5.53 -2.42 -3.66
C ALA A 20 -5.71 -3.01 -5.07
N ASP A 21 -6.92 -2.96 -5.61
CA ASP A 21 -7.21 -3.49 -6.94
C ASP A 21 -6.42 -2.74 -8.02
N VAL A 22 -6.44 -1.40 -8.00
CA VAL A 22 -5.71 -0.62 -9.02
C VAL A 22 -4.20 -0.79 -8.87
N MET A 23 -3.69 -0.91 -7.64
CA MET A 23 -2.27 -1.15 -7.42
C MET A 23 -1.83 -2.51 -7.96
N ALA A 24 -2.62 -3.54 -7.71
CA ALA A 24 -2.30 -4.90 -8.18
C ALA A 24 -2.31 -4.98 -9.70
N LYS A 25 -3.18 -4.20 -10.36
CA LYS A 25 -3.25 -4.18 -11.82
C LYS A 25 -2.17 -3.32 -12.47
N ALA A 26 -1.63 -2.36 -11.74
CA ALA A 26 -0.67 -1.39 -12.28
C ALA A 26 0.75 -1.94 -12.37
N ALA A 27 1.10 -2.89 -11.52
CA ALA A 27 2.48 -3.36 -11.43
C ALA A 27 2.53 -4.78 -10.84
N SER A 28 3.68 -5.43 -10.99
CA SER A 28 3.91 -6.77 -10.46
C SER A 28 4.22 -6.68 -8.97
N VAL A 29 3.19 -6.54 -8.17
CA VAL A 29 3.32 -6.47 -6.71
C VAL A 29 2.44 -7.53 -6.06
N THR A 30 2.81 -7.92 -4.85
CA THR A 30 2.03 -8.83 -4.03
C THR A 30 1.39 -8.04 -2.89
N LEU A 31 0.07 -8.13 -2.78
CA LEU A 31 -0.65 -7.54 -1.65
C LEU A 31 -0.41 -8.44 -0.44
N SER A 32 0.25 -7.92 0.58
CA SER A 32 0.58 -8.72 1.77
C SER A 32 -0.39 -8.49 2.93
N GLY A 33 -1.22 -7.47 2.86
CA GLY A 33 -2.24 -7.27 3.87
C GLY A 33 -2.96 -5.94 3.77
N ILE A 34 -4.16 -5.92 4.32
CA ILE A 34 -4.93 -4.69 4.57
C ILE A 34 -5.37 -4.77 6.02
N GLU A 35 -5.05 -3.75 6.81
CA GLU A 35 -5.37 -3.78 8.23
C GLU A 35 -5.82 -2.42 8.74
N LYS A 36 -6.61 -2.42 9.80
CA LYS A 36 -7.01 -1.18 10.47
C LYS A 36 -5.82 -0.60 11.21
N THR A 37 -5.65 0.71 11.15
CA THR A 37 -4.52 1.37 11.80
C THR A 37 -4.91 2.10 13.06
N ASN A 38 -6.05 2.57 13.29
CA ASN A 38 -6.48 3.12 14.58
C ASN A 38 -8.01 3.23 14.58
N GLY A 39 -8.59 3.89 15.54
CA GLY A 39 -10.03 4.01 15.67
C GLY A 39 -10.71 4.94 14.69
N SER A 40 -9.99 5.53 13.74
CA SER A 40 -10.53 6.53 12.82
C SER A 40 -11.04 5.95 11.50
N GLY A 41 -11.06 4.63 11.36
CA GLY A 41 -11.50 4.00 10.11
C GLY A 41 -10.46 4.01 9.01
N TRP A 42 -9.23 4.30 9.32
CA TRP A 42 -8.12 4.26 8.37
C TRP A 42 -7.66 2.84 8.14
N MET A 43 -7.30 2.54 6.90
CA MET A 43 -6.84 1.22 6.49
C MET A 43 -5.45 1.32 5.90
N LEU A 44 -4.56 0.46 6.35
CA LEU A 44 -3.20 0.37 5.84
C LEU A 44 -3.11 -0.77 4.83
N ILE A 45 -2.70 -0.46 3.61
CA ILE A 45 -2.47 -1.43 2.57
C ILE A 45 -0.97 -1.68 2.49
N ARG A 46 -0.59 -2.94 2.57
CA ARG A 46 0.80 -3.37 2.59
C ARG A 46 1.08 -4.21 1.36
N LEU A 47 2.09 -3.83 0.58
CA LEU A 47 2.44 -4.59 -0.61
C LEU A 47 3.94 -4.74 -0.76
N THR A 48 4.35 -5.78 -1.48
CA THR A 48 5.75 -6.09 -1.70
C THR A 48 6.00 -6.35 -3.18
N GLY A 49 7.22 -6.12 -3.61
CA GLY A 49 7.68 -6.33 -4.97
C GLY A 49 9.06 -5.74 -5.14
N ASP A 50 9.53 -5.64 -6.38
CA ASP A 50 10.76 -4.89 -6.61
C ASP A 50 10.52 -3.38 -6.46
N VAL A 51 11.61 -2.62 -6.33
CA VAL A 51 11.52 -1.18 -6.05
C VAL A 51 10.67 -0.45 -7.10
N ALA A 52 10.91 -0.70 -8.37
CA ALA A 52 10.20 -0.01 -9.44
C ALA A 52 8.71 -0.35 -9.44
N SER A 53 8.37 -1.62 -9.24
CA SER A 53 6.98 -2.06 -9.21
C SER A 53 6.25 -1.50 -8.00
N VAL A 54 6.86 -1.50 -6.83
CA VAL A 54 6.27 -0.93 -5.62
C VAL A 54 6.06 0.56 -5.79
N GLN A 55 7.05 1.27 -6.32
CA GLN A 55 6.92 2.70 -6.55
C GLN A 55 5.78 3.02 -7.51
N ALA A 56 5.67 2.29 -8.61
CA ALA A 56 4.58 2.48 -9.57
C ALA A 56 3.22 2.18 -8.95
N ALA A 57 3.13 1.10 -8.17
CA ALA A 57 1.88 0.72 -7.52
C ALA A 57 1.45 1.77 -6.48
N ILE A 58 2.38 2.24 -5.65
CA ILE A 58 2.07 3.27 -4.65
C ILE A 58 1.62 4.57 -5.31
N SER A 59 2.29 4.99 -6.39
CA SER A 59 1.88 6.19 -7.13
C SER A 59 0.47 6.06 -7.68
N THR A 60 0.14 4.91 -8.25
CA THR A 60 -1.20 4.65 -8.79
C THR A 60 -2.24 4.62 -7.68
N GLY A 61 -1.95 3.93 -6.57
CA GLY A 61 -2.87 3.82 -5.46
C GLY A 61 -3.11 5.17 -4.77
N ALA A 62 -2.05 5.94 -4.59
CA ALA A 62 -2.16 7.27 -3.97
C ALA A 62 -2.99 8.21 -4.84
N ALA A 63 -2.79 8.19 -6.16
CA ALA A 63 -3.57 9.00 -7.09
C ALA A 63 -5.05 8.61 -7.05
N PHE A 64 -5.34 7.30 -7.02
CA PHE A 64 -6.70 6.79 -6.91
C PHE A 64 -7.36 7.27 -5.61
N ALA A 65 -6.66 7.09 -4.48
CA ALA A 65 -7.18 7.49 -3.17
C ALA A 65 -7.38 9.00 -3.08
N GLN A 66 -6.46 9.79 -3.63
CA GLN A 66 -6.57 11.23 -3.64
C GLN A 66 -7.75 11.71 -4.48
N LEU A 67 -7.99 11.07 -5.62
CA LEU A 67 -9.15 11.37 -6.46
C LEU A 67 -10.45 11.19 -5.70
N HIS A 68 -10.53 10.21 -4.81
CA HIS A 68 -11.68 9.92 -3.98
C HIS A 68 -11.60 10.58 -2.60
N GLN A 69 -10.65 11.49 -2.38
CA GLN A 69 -10.49 12.27 -1.16
C GLN A 69 -10.25 11.40 0.08
N GLY A 70 -9.59 10.26 -0.10
CA GLY A 70 -9.37 9.31 1.00
C GLY A 70 -7.91 8.98 1.27
N LEU A 71 -6.97 9.69 0.66
CA LEU A 71 -5.56 9.44 0.92
C LEU A 71 -5.18 10.01 2.29
N VAL A 72 -4.64 9.16 3.16
CA VAL A 72 -4.12 9.56 4.46
C VAL A 72 -2.60 9.73 4.39
N SER A 73 -1.89 8.69 3.92
CA SER A 73 -0.44 8.79 3.77
C SER A 73 0.05 7.70 2.81
N SER A 74 1.25 7.92 2.28
CA SER A 74 1.95 6.91 1.51
C SER A 74 3.42 6.96 1.88
N ALA A 75 4.09 5.80 1.82
CA ALA A 75 5.51 5.71 2.11
C ALA A 75 6.25 5.23 0.88
N PRO A 76 7.44 5.80 0.61
CA PRO A 76 8.26 5.33 -0.51
C PRO A 76 8.71 3.89 -0.26
N PRO A 77 9.13 3.17 -1.33
CA PRO A 77 9.64 1.82 -1.16
C PRO A 77 10.79 1.76 -0.15
N ALA A 78 10.76 0.77 0.69
CA ALA A 78 11.75 0.58 1.74
C ALA A 78 12.01 -0.92 1.92
N PRO A 79 13.14 -1.29 2.52
CA PRO A 79 13.35 -2.69 2.86
C PRO A 79 12.26 -3.16 3.83
N PRO A 80 11.81 -4.43 3.72
CA PRO A 80 10.88 -4.97 4.71
C PRO A 80 11.52 -4.94 6.11
N PRO A 81 10.70 -4.80 7.17
CA PRO A 81 11.25 -4.84 8.52
C PRO A 81 11.89 -6.20 8.82
N ALA A 82 12.91 -6.19 9.68
CA ALA A 82 13.55 -7.42 10.09
C ALA A 82 12.54 -8.31 10.83
N PRO A 83 12.66 -9.64 10.70
CA PRO A 83 11.79 -10.52 11.47
C PRO A 83 12.06 -10.36 12.97
N PRO A 84 11.03 -10.62 13.82
CA PRO A 84 11.24 -10.51 15.26
C PRO A 84 12.28 -11.55 15.74
N PRO A 85 12.99 -11.26 16.84
CA PRO A 85 13.94 -12.23 17.37
C PRO A 85 13.23 -13.49 17.85
N PRO A 86 13.92 -14.63 17.80
CA PRO A 86 13.34 -15.89 18.28
C PRO A 86 13.10 -15.91 19.79
#